data_fe5d83ae1ec0f00c34c78242a3d69c8f
#
_entry.id   fe5d83ae1ec0f00c34c78242a3d69c8f
#
_cell.length_a   1.000
_cell.length_b   1.000
_cell.length_c   1.000
_cell.angle_alpha   90.00
_cell.angle_beta   90.00
_cell.angle_gamma   90.00
#
_symmetry.space_group_name_H-M   'P 1'
#
loop_
_entity.id
_entity.type
_entity.pdbx_description
1 polymer ?
#
loop_
_entity_poly.entity_id
_entity_poly.type
_entity_poly.pdbx_seq_one_letter_code
_entity_poly.pdbx_strand_id
1 'polypeptide(L)'
;GSLFPVEVTWLPGKGGAHEGVYKFGGYYDSSRVERRGLDASPTTGRHGAYVLAEQRLTHEAGDASRGLTAFGQDMVSDTDTAQIRRWYALGGVYQGIGGRAQDSIALGYVGADINRRLVDARRAALAGAQVPPASPLYRLSQAEELFELSYSVQVNPWLMIRPDVQYIVNPGTFAYIRTDNAWALGVQAK
;
A
#
# COMPACT_ATOMS: atom_id res chain seq x y z
N GLY A 1 -14.58 6.08 23.29
CA GLY A 1 -15.17 6.02 21.97
C GLY A 1 -15.43 4.60 21.54
N SER A 2 -16.12 4.46 20.44
CA SER A 2 -16.48 3.17 19.85
C SER A 2 -16.11 3.17 18.38
N LEU A 3 -15.65 2.01 17.87
CA LEU A 3 -15.33 1.78 16.47
C LEU A 3 -16.46 0.96 15.82
N PHE A 4 -16.94 1.43 14.69
CA PHE A 4 -18.01 0.82 13.90
C PHE A 4 -17.48 0.51 12.49
N PRO A 5 -16.94 -0.69 12.24
CA PRO A 5 -16.55 -1.12 10.89
C PRO A 5 -17.75 -1.74 10.16
N VAL A 6 -17.77 -1.53 8.83
CA VAL A 6 -18.69 -2.20 7.92
C VAL A 6 -17.93 -2.66 6.69
N GLU A 7 -18.15 -3.90 6.26
CA GLU A 7 -17.56 -4.47 5.04
C GLU A 7 -18.61 -5.26 4.28
N VAL A 8 -18.62 -5.10 2.97
CA VAL A 8 -19.38 -5.92 2.02
C VAL A 8 -18.37 -6.65 1.13
N THR A 9 -18.55 -7.97 1.02
CA THR A 9 -17.74 -8.81 0.13
C THR A 9 -18.59 -9.35 -1.01
N TRP A 10 -18.12 -9.16 -2.23
CA TRP A 10 -18.71 -9.71 -3.44
C TRP A 10 -17.77 -10.73 -4.08
N LEU A 11 -18.26 -11.91 -4.40
CA LEU A 11 -17.48 -13.06 -4.88
C LEU A 11 -17.97 -13.51 -6.27
N PRO A 12 -17.72 -12.75 -7.33
CA PRO A 12 -18.12 -13.14 -8.67
C PRO A 12 -17.33 -14.36 -9.15
N GLY A 13 -17.99 -15.26 -9.85
CA GLY A 13 -17.38 -16.43 -10.43
C GLY A 13 -16.79 -17.44 -9.45
N LYS A 14 -17.25 -17.44 -8.19
CA LYS A 14 -16.74 -18.31 -7.11
C LYS A 14 -16.68 -19.78 -7.57
N GLY A 15 -15.49 -20.37 -7.44
CA GLY A 15 -15.22 -21.76 -7.87
C GLY A 15 -15.07 -21.92 -9.39
N GLY A 16 -15.10 -20.85 -10.16
CA GLY A 16 -14.91 -20.85 -11.61
C GLY A 16 -13.50 -20.42 -12.04
N ALA A 17 -13.26 -20.50 -13.33
CA ALA A 17 -11.96 -20.16 -13.92
C ALA A 17 -11.54 -18.69 -13.75
N HIS A 18 -12.50 -17.80 -13.64
CA HIS A 18 -12.32 -16.33 -13.47
C HIS A 18 -12.95 -15.86 -12.17
N GLU A 19 -12.66 -16.55 -11.07
CA GLU A 19 -13.14 -16.12 -9.76
C GLU A 19 -12.50 -14.81 -9.32
N GLY A 20 -13.28 -13.99 -8.61
CA GLY A 20 -12.81 -12.74 -8.05
C GLY A 20 -13.30 -12.53 -6.62
N VAL A 21 -12.61 -11.66 -5.91
CA VAL A 21 -12.97 -11.20 -4.57
C VAL A 21 -12.93 -9.68 -4.57
N TYR A 22 -14.06 -9.06 -4.24
CA TYR A 22 -14.17 -7.60 -4.15
C TYR A 22 -14.72 -7.25 -2.78
N LYS A 23 -14.03 -6.35 -2.08
CA LYS A 23 -14.41 -5.88 -0.76
C LYS A 23 -14.54 -4.38 -0.75
N PHE A 24 -15.62 -3.90 -0.15
CA PHE A 24 -15.90 -2.49 0.04
C PHE A 24 -16.15 -2.28 1.52
N GLY A 25 -15.35 -1.47 2.16
CA GLY A 25 -15.48 -1.27 3.58
C GLY A 25 -15.24 0.17 4.01
N GLY A 26 -15.62 0.42 5.23
CA GLY A 26 -15.40 1.69 5.88
C GLY A 26 -15.52 1.57 7.40
N TYR A 27 -15.09 2.59 8.08
CA TYR A 27 -15.20 2.66 9.53
C TYR A 27 -15.54 4.07 9.99
N TYR A 28 -16.17 4.12 11.15
CA TYR A 28 -16.35 5.33 11.93
C TYR A 28 -15.89 5.06 13.36
N ASP A 29 -15.07 5.98 13.91
CA ASP A 29 -14.55 5.89 15.26
C ASP A 29 -14.88 7.18 16.01
N SER A 30 -15.70 7.07 17.04
CA SER A 30 -16.14 8.19 17.87
C SER A 30 -15.15 8.61 18.96
N SER A 31 -13.96 8.00 19.03
CA SER A 31 -12.93 8.35 20.01
C SER A 31 -12.47 9.78 19.84
N ARG A 32 -12.18 10.43 20.97
CA ARG A 32 -11.58 11.77 20.99
C ARG A 32 -10.10 11.65 20.62
N VAL A 33 -9.67 12.47 19.67
CA VAL A 33 -8.29 12.54 19.17
C VAL A 33 -7.93 14.00 18.87
N GLU A 34 -6.65 14.27 18.70
CA GLU A 34 -6.16 15.58 18.24
C GLU A 34 -6.12 15.64 16.72
N ARG A 35 -6.51 16.77 16.14
CA ARG A 35 -6.30 17.05 14.72
C ARG A 35 -4.81 17.09 14.40
N ARG A 36 -4.49 16.68 13.19
CA ARG A 36 -3.13 16.79 12.65
C ARG A 36 -2.90 18.18 12.06
N GLY A 37 -1.64 18.60 12.09
CA GLY A 37 -1.23 19.85 11.47
C GLY A 37 -1.05 20.99 12.46
N LEU A 38 -1.34 22.22 12.02
CA LEU A 38 -1.17 23.44 12.81
C LEU A 38 -2.25 23.60 13.91
N ASP A 39 -3.45 23.10 13.62
CA ASP A 39 -4.56 23.09 14.57
C ASP A 39 -4.62 21.72 15.25
N ALA A 40 -3.98 21.59 16.40
CA ALA A 40 -4.00 20.39 17.24
C ALA A 40 -5.24 20.31 18.15
N SER A 41 -6.32 21.04 17.84
CA SER A 41 -7.54 21.02 18.66
C SER A 41 -8.16 19.62 18.70
N PRO A 42 -8.80 19.25 19.82
CA PRO A 42 -9.49 17.97 19.93
C PRO A 42 -10.65 17.85 18.94
N THR A 43 -10.83 16.66 18.39
CA THR A 43 -11.97 16.31 17.52
C THR A 43 -12.44 14.88 17.81
N THR A 44 -13.56 14.51 17.23
CA THR A 44 -14.10 13.14 17.24
C THR A 44 -14.54 12.78 15.84
N GLY A 45 -14.83 11.50 15.59
CA GLY A 45 -15.42 11.09 14.35
C GLY A 45 -14.41 10.77 13.25
N ARG A 46 -13.30 10.10 13.62
CA ARG A 46 -12.39 9.55 12.60
C ARG A 46 -13.12 8.58 11.70
N HIS A 47 -12.86 8.65 10.41
CA HIS A 47 -13.49 7.76 9.45
C HIS A 47 -12.53 7.45 8.29
N GLY A 48 -12.85 6.39 7.59
CA GLY A 48 -12.10 5.98 6.42
C GLY A 48 -12.91 4.98 5.61
N ALA A 49 -12.49 4.78 4.38
CA ALA A 49 -13.07 3.82 3.47
C ALA A 49 -11.98 3.10 2.69
N TYR A 50 -12.29 1.92 2.19
CA TYR A 50 -11.38 1.15 1.35
C TYR A 50 -12.13 0.30 0.34
N VAL A 51 -11.42 -0.01 -0.72
CA VAL A 51 -11.78 -1.03 -1.70
C VAL A 51 -10.61 -2.00 -1.86
N LEU A 52 -10.92 -3.29 -1.91
CA LEU A 52 -9.99 -4.34 -2.30
C LEU A 52 -10.58 -5.10 -3.47
N ALA A 53 -9.74 -5.46 -4.42
CA ALA A 53 -10.11 -6.28 -5.56
C ALA A 53 -9.01 -7.30 -5.84
N GLU A 54 -9.41 -8.53 -6.05
CA GLU A 54 -8.57 -9.59 -6.59
C GLU A 54 -9.36 -10.30 -7.68
N GLN A 55 -8.73 -10.49 -8.83
CA GLN A 55 -9.37 -11.10 -9.99
C GLN A 55 -8.42 -12.06 -10.70
N ARG A 56 -8.83 -13.30 -10.85
CA ARG A 56 -8.15 -14.22 -11.76
C ARG A 56 -8.47 -13.83 -13.21
N LEU A 57 -7.45 -13.39 -13.93
CA LEU A 57 -7.57 -12.92 -15.31
C LEU A 57 -7.42 -14.05 -16.32
N THR A 58 -6.48 -14.97 -16.06
CA THR A 58 -6.24 -16.13 -16.91
C THR A 58 -6.07 -17.39 -16.09
N HIS A 59 -6.27 -18.54 -16.73
CA HIS A 59 -5.93 -19.86 -16.20
C HIS A 59 -5.34 -20.71 -17.31
N GLU A 60 -4.53 -21.70 -16.97
CA GLU A 60 -3.99 -22.63 -17.94
C GLU A 60 -4.94 -23.82 -18.16
N ALA A 61 -4.97 -24.35 -19.39
CA ALA A 61 -5.79 -25.50 -19.70
C ALA A 61 -5.34 -26.71 -18.85
N GLY A 62 -6.29 -27.30 -18.12
CA GLY A 62 -6.03 -28.45 -17.25
C GLY A 62 -5.57 -28.13 -15.82
N ASP A 63 -5.22 -26.86 -15.52
CA ASP A 63 -4.83 -26.46 -14.16
C ASP A 63 -5.33 -25.05 -13.83
N ALA A 64 -6.46 -24.95 -13.14
CA ALA A 64 -7.05 -23.69 -12.75
C ALA A 64 -6.25 -22.93 -11.69
N SER A 65 -5.24 -23.54 -11.06
CA SER A 65 -4.37 -22.87 -10.10
C SER A 65 -3.27 -22.04 -10.76
N ARG A 66 -3.01 -22.27 -12.06
CA ARG A 66 -1.97 -21.61 -12.86
C ARG A 66 -2.58 -20.47 -13.68
N GLY A 67 -1.84 -19.40 -13.84
CA GLY A 67 -2.27 -18.25 -14.61
C GLY A 67 -2.05 -16.93 -13.88
N LEU A 68 -2.62 -15.86 -14.43
CA LEU A 68 -2.48 -14.49 -13.94
C LEU A 68 -3.64 -14.12 -13.02
N THR A 69 -3.31 -13.71 -11.81
CA THR A 69 -4.23 -13.02 -10.90
C THR A 69 -3.76 -11.57 -10.73
N ALA A 70 -4.66 -10.61 -10.92
CA ALA A 70 -4.42 -9.21 -10.60
C ALA A 70 -5.07 -8.85 -9.26
N PHE A 71 -4.45 -7.93 -8.55
CA PHE A 71 -5.00 -7.38 -7.31
C PHE A 71 -4.85 -5.87 -7.26
N GLY A 72 -5.72 -5.23 -6.49
CA GLY A 72 -5.64 -3.81 -6.21
C GLY A 72 -6.35 -3.46 -4.93
N GLN A 73 -5.89 -2.40 -4.26
CA GLN A 73 -6.55 -1.84 -3.11
C GLN A 73 -6.31 -0.35 -3.02
N ASP A 74 -7.28 0.35 -2.48
CA ASP A 74 -7.22 1.79 -2.22
C ASP A 74 -7.92 2.07 -0.89
N MET A 75 -7.25 2.79 -0.01
CA MET A 75 -7.74 3.18 1.30
C MET A 75 -7.61 4.67 1.45
N VAL A 76 -8.67 5.30 1.93
CA VAL A 76 -8.67 6.73 2.27
C VAL A 76 -9.08 6.91 3.72
N SER A 77 -8.39 7.81 4.39
CA SER A 77 -8.67 8.19 5.78
C SER A 77 -9.02 9.66 5.87
N ASP A 78 -9.69 10.05 6.94
CA ASP A 78 -10.06 11.45 7.15
C ASP A 78 -8.83 12.36 7.16
N THR A 79 -9.02 13.59 6.73
CA THR A 79 -7.94 14.57 6.58
C THR A 79 -7.58 15.29 7.88
N ASP A 80 -8.40 15.15 8.91
CA ASP A 80 -8.18 15.87 10.15
C ASP A 80 -7.25 15.12 11.09
N THR A 81 -7.34 13.80 11.13
CA THR A 81 -6.67 13.00 12.16
C THR A 81 -5.68 11.96 11.63
N ALA A 82 -5.80 11.55 10.37
CA ALA A 82 -4.95 10.54 9.82
C ALA A 82 -3.52 11.05 9.54
N GLN A 83 -2.51 10.20 9.76
CA GLN A 83 -1.14 10.46 9.32
C GLN A 83 -0.98 10.10 7.84
N ILE A 84 -1.47 8.93 7.44
CA ILE A 84 -1.55 8.50 6.04
C ILE A 84 -2.96 8.82 5.58
N ARG A 85 -3.07 9.69 4.57
CA ARG A 85 -4.36 10.10 4.02
C ARG A 85 -4.89 9.08 3.02
N ARG A 86 -4.00 8.52 2.22
CA ARG A 86 -4.33 7.49 1.23
C ARG A 86 -3.23 6.45 1.18
N TRP A 87 -3.62 5.21 1.10
CA TRP A 87 -2.73 4.09 0.85
C TRP A 87 -3.33 3.25 -0.28
N TYR A 88 -2.52 2.92 -1.27
CA TYR A 88 -2.98 2.18 -2.44
C TYR A 88 -1.92 1.18 -2.89
N ALA A 89 -2.37 0.07 -3.44
CA ALA A 89 -1.52 -0.92 -4.08
C ALA A 89 -2.22 -1.54 -5.28
N LEU A 90 -1.42 -1.94 -6.24
CA LEU A 90 -1.88 -2.74 -7.37
C LEU A 90 -0.76 -3.68 -7.82
N GLY A 91 -1.13 -4.79 -8.42
CA GLY A 91 -0.14 -5.73 -8.90
C GLY A 91 -0.76 -6.95 -9.55
N GLY A 92 0.12 -7.88 -9.89
CA GLY A 92 -0.28 -9.16 -10.46
C GLY A 92 0.71 -10.25 -10.10
N VAL A 93 0.19 -11.46 -10.00
CA VAL A 93 0.96 -12.68 -9.78
C VAL A 93 0.64 -13.67 -10.89
N TYR A 94 1.66 -14.12 -11.59
CA TYR A 94 1.53 -15.23 -12.53
C TYR A 94 2.07 -16.51 -11.90
N GLN A 95 1.21 -17.47 -11.69
CA GLN A 95 1.52 -18.79 -11.14
C GLN A 95 1.78 -19.80 -12.26
N GLY A 96 2.79 -20.64 -12.12
CA GLY A 96 3.06 -21.73 -13.05
C GLY A 96 3.97 -21.36 -14.23
N ILE A 97 4.92 -20.46 -14.01
CA ILE A 97 5.84 -19.96 -15.05
C ILE A 97 6.81 -21.06 -15.56
N GLY A 98 7.08 -21.06 -16.86
CA GLY A 98 8.09 -21.92 -17.48
C GLY A 98 7.87 -23.42 -17.29
N GLY A 99 6.61 -23.85 -17.14
CA GLY A 99 6.28 -25.27 -16.90
C GLY A 99 6.46 -25.71 -15.44
N ARG A 100 6.89 -24.84 -14.53
CA ARG A 100 7.04 -25.09 -13.10
C ARG A 100 5.77 -24.63 -12.38
N ALA A 101 4.86 -25.57 -12.13
CA ALA A 101 3.52 -25.27 -11.63
C ALA A 101 3.50 -24.47 -10.30
N GLN A 102 4.50 -24.65 -9.46
CA GLN A 102 4.58 -24.03 -8.13
C GLN A 102 5.41 -22.74 -8.10
N ASP A 103 6.09 -22.39 -9.19
CA ASP A 103 6.84 -21.14 -9.27
C ASP A 103 5.92 -20.01 -9.68
N SER A 104 6.23 -18.80 -9.20
CA SER A 104 5.47 -17.62 -9.56
C SER A 104 6.35 -16.37 -9.74
N ILE A 105 5.90 -15.48 -10.60
CA ILE A 105 6.45 -14.12 -10.73
C ILE A 105 5.39 -13.12 -10.28
N ALA A 106 5.78 -12.11 -9.53
CA ALA A 106 4.89 -11.05 -9.11
C ALA A 106 5.49 -9.68 -9.39
N LEU A 107 4.64 -8.76 -9.83
CA LEU A 107 4.94 -7.35 -9.94
C LEU A 107 3.93 -6.59 -9.08
N GLY A 108 4.43 -5.74 -8.18
CA GLY A 108 3.63 -4.93 -7.29
C GLY A 108 4.04 -3.47 -7.32
N TYR A 109 3.08 -2.61 -7.07
CA TYR A 109 3.26 -1.20 -6.84
C TYR A 109 2.42 -0.79 -5.63
N VAL A 110 3.02 -0.06 -4.70
CA VAL A 110 2.35 0.47 -3.52
C VAL A 110 2.73 1.92 -3.33
N GLY A 111 1.78 2.74 -2.89
CA GLY A 111 2.02 4.11 -2.54
C GLY A 111 1.26 4.51 -1.28
N ALA A 112 1.84 5.45 -0.55
CA ALA A 112 1.26 6.02 0.64
C ALA A 112 1.41 7.54 0.62
N ASP A 113 0.26 8.25 0.68
CA ASP A 113 0.22 9.70 0.73
C ASP A 113 0.18 10.17 2.18
N ILE A 114 1.12 11.03 2.54
CA ILE A 114 1.09 11.70 3.84
C ILE A 114 0.00 12.78 3.86
N ASN A 115 -0.59 13.00 5.01
CA ASN A 115 -1.55 14.08 5.19
C ASN A 115 -0.87 15.45 5.00
N ARG A 116 -1.39 16.25 4.06
CA ARG A 116 -0.86 17.59 3.76
C ARG A 116 -0.79 18.51 4.98
N ARG A 117 -1.72 18.38 5.93
CA ARG A 117 -1.70 19.14 7.17
C ARG A 117 -0.40 18.96 7.95
N LEU A 118 0.18 17.75 7.93
CA LEU A 118 1.47 17.47 8.57
C LEU A 118 2.64 18.10 7.81
N VAL A 119 2.60 18.08 6.48
CA VAL A 119 3.61 18.73 5.63
C VAL A 119 3.58 20.24 5.83
N ASP A 120 2.38 20.84 5.88
CA ASP A 120 2.22 22.27 6.07
C ASP A 120 2.65 22.69 7.49
N ALA A 121 2.35 21.89 8.52
CA ALA A 121 2.84 22.12 9.88
C ALA A 121 4.37 22.05 9.93
N ARG A 122 4.99 21.09 9.22
CA ARG A 122 6.45 21.01 9.13
C ARG A 122 7.05 22.23 8.46
N ARG A 123 6.46 22.72 7.37
CA ARG A 123 6.88 23.96 6.71
C ARG A 123 6.79 25.17 7.62
N ALA A 124 5.67 25.30 8.34
CA ALA A 124 5.50 26.40 9.30
C ALA A 124 6.52 26.33 10.44
N ALA A 125 6.82 25.14 10.96
CA ALA A 125 7.84 24.95 11.98
C ALA A 125 9.25 25.37 11.47
N LEU A 126 9.59 25.02 10.23
CA LEU A 126 10.85 25.45 9.61
C LEU A 126 10.92 26.98 9.47
N ALA A 127 9.81 27.61 9.05
CA ALA A 127 9.72 29.06 8.96
C ALA A 127 9.85 29.74 10.33
N GLY A 128 9.18 29.21 11.35
CA GLY A 128 9.29 29.69 12.74
C GLY A 128 10.69 29.54 13.32
N ALA A 129 11.41 28.50 12.91
CA ALA A 129 12.83 28.31 13.24
C ALA A 129 13.80 29.13 12.36
N GLN A 130 13.27 30.05 11.55
CA GLN A 130 14.04 30.91 10.64
C GLN A 130 14.95 30.15 9.66
N VAL A 131 14.59 28.93 9.30
CA VAL A 131 15.31 28.16 8.29
C VAL A 131 15.18 28.87 6.92
N PRO A 132 16.28 29.13 6.19
CA PRO A 132 16.20 29.83 4.91
C PRO A 132 15.28 29.08 3.91
N PRO A 133 14.41 29.79 3.14
CA PRO A 133 13.48 29.16 2.20
C PRO A 133 14.15 28.30 1.13
N ALA A 134 15.41 28.59 0.78
CA ALA A 134 16.20 27.81 -0.15
C ALA A 134 16.74 26.47 0.42
N SER A 135 16.55 26.24 1.73
CA SER A 135 17.03 25.03 2.40
C SER A 135 16.40 23.76 1.80
N PRO A 136 17.17 22.70 1.60
CA PRO A 136 16.65 21.39 1.20
C PRO A 136 15.56 20.83 2.14
N LEU A 137 15.52 21.28 3.39
CA LEU A 137 14.50 20.89 4.38
C LEU A 137 13.06 21.25 3.96
N TYR A 138 12.88 22.23 3.05
CA TYR A 138 11.56 22.57 2.50
C TYR A 138 11.13 21.67 1.34
N ARG A 139 12.03 20.84 0.81
CA ARG A 139 11.74 19.92 -0.31
C ARG A 139 11.10 18.63 0.24
N LEU A 140 9.90 18.77 0.80
CA LEU A 140 9.14 17.67 1.38
C LEU A 140 8.32 16.96 0.30
N SER A 141 8.44 15.64 0.20
CA SER A 141 7.55 14.81 -0.59
C SER A 141 6.19 14.66 0.09
N GLN A 142 5.17 14.31 -0.69
CA GLN A 142 3.84 14.04 -0.18
C GLN A 142 3.44 12.58 -0.30
N ALA A 143 4.22 11.80 -1.05
CA ALA A 143 4.01 10.37 -1.22
C ALA A 143 5.35 9.63 -1.16
N GLU A 144 5.30 8.42 -0.63
CA GLU A 144 6.34 7.41 -0.75
C GLU A 144 5.77 6.26 -1.56
N GLU A 145 6.52 5.80 -2.56
CA GLU A 145 6.06 4.78 -3.50
C GLU A 145 7.10 3.67 -3.61
N LEU A 146 6.65 2.46 -3.88
CA LEU A 146 7.50 1.29 -4.03
C LEU A 146 7.02 0.44 -5.19
N PHE A 147 7.95 0.06 -6.05
CA PHE A 147 7.78 -0.97 -7.07
C PHE A 147 8.55 -2.21 -6.64
N GLU A 148 7.94 -3.38 -6.74
CA GLU A 148 8.59 -4.66 -6.42
C GLU A 148 8.39 -5.65 -7.56
N LEU A 149 9.47 -6.32 -7.94
CA LEU A 149 9.44 -7.51 -8.77
C LEU A 149 10.03 -8.66 -7.97
N SER A 150 9.28 -9.76 -7.86
CA SER A 150 9.72 -10.95 -7.14
C SER A 150 9.47 -12.22 -7.94
N TYR A 151 10.31 -13.24 -7.71
CA TYR A 151 10.18 -14.56 -8.31
C TYR A 151 10.26 -15.63 -7.24
N SER A 152 9.18 -16.38 -7.04
CA SER A 152 9.13 -17.47 -6.05
C SER A 152 9.47 -18.79 -6.73
N VAL A 153 10.52 -19.43 -6.22
CA VAL A 153 10.98 -20.74 -6.68
C VAL A 153 10.65 -21.79 -5.63
N GLN A 154 9.80 -22.75 -5.96
CA GLN A 154 9.62 -23.94 -5.13
C GLN A 154 10.77 -24.93 -5.42
N VAL A 155 11.77 -24.94 -4.53
CA VAL A 155 12.96 -25.79 -4.69
C VAL A 155 12.61 -27.25 -4.42
N ASN A 156 11.84 -27.50 -3.36
CA ASN A 156 11.33 -28.82 -2.98
C ASN A 156 10.08 -28.63 -2.08
N PRO A 157 9.36 -29.68 -1.65
CA PRO A 157 8.09 -29.52 -0.91
C PRO A 157 8.15 -28.72 0.40
N TRP A 158 9.33 -28.53 0.96
CA TRP A 158 9.52 -27.83 2.22
C TRP A 158 10.38 -26.55 2.12
N LEU A 159 10.89 -26.22 0.91
CA LEU A 159 11.72 -25.03 0.70
C LEU A 159 11.25 -24.23 -0.51
N MET A 160 10.82 -23.00 -0.25
CA MET A 160 10.61 -21.97 -1.26
C MET A 160 11.65 -20.85 -1.04
N ILE A 161 12.21 -20.36 -2.14
CA ILE A 161 13.11 -19.19 -2.15
C ILE A 161 12.47 -18.12 -3.02
N ARG A 162 12.43 -16.88 -2.51
CA ARG A 162 11.88 -15.73 -3.23
C ARG A 162 12.85 -14.57 -3.21
N PRO A 163 13.71 -14.40 -4.23
CA PRO A 163 14.41 -13.17 -4.48
C PRO A 163 13.44 -12.07 -4.90
N ASP A 164 13.73 -10.83 -4.51
CA ASP A 164 12.99 -9.65 -4.91
C ASP A 164 13.94 -8.47 -5.17
N VAL A 165 13.47 -7.56 -6.03
CA VAL A 165 14.08 -6.26 -6.27
C VAL A 165 13.02 -5.20 -6.07
N GLN A 166 13.38 -4.16 -5.34
CA GLN A 166 12.49 -3.05 -5.01
C GLN A 166 13.12 -1.73 -5.46
N TYR A 167 12.28 -0.84 -5.98
CA TYR A 167 12.63 0.54 -6.25
C TYR A 167 11.72 1.46 -5.44
N ILE A 168 12.33 2.23 -4.54
CA ILE A 168 11.62 3.09 -3.60
C ILE A 168 11.78 4.53 -4.04
N VAL A 169 10.65 5.21 -4.24
CA VAL A 169 10.58 6.62 -4.64
C VAL A 169 10.27 7.46 -3.41
N ASN A 170 11.06 8.49 -3.18
CA ASN A 170 10.98 9.40 -2.03
C ASN A 170 10.99 8.67 -0.67
N PRO A 171 11.92 7.73 -0.41
CA PRO A 171 12.02 7.12 0.91
C PRO A 171 12.33 8.21 1.94
N GLY A 172 11.64 8.20 3.05
CA GLY A 172 11.77 9.24 4.08
C GLY A 172 10.67 10.29 4.07
N THR A 173 9.67 10.19 3.20
CA THR A 173 8.49 11.07 3.18
C THR A 173 7.86 11.15 4.56
N PHE A 174 7.67 10.03 5.25
CA PHE A 174 7.06 9.98 6.58
C PHE A 174 7.97 10.45 7.71
N ALA A 175 9.27 10.57 7.47
CA ALA A 175 10.24 11.17 8.39
C ALA A 175 10.47 12.67 8.12
N TYR A 176 9.79 13.24 7.13
CA TYR A 176 9.99 14.61 6.66
C TYR A 176 11.44 14.91 6.26
N ILE A 177 12.09 13.93 5.68
CA ILE A 177 13.47 14.01 5.19
C ILE A 177 13.45 13.72 3.70
N ARG A 178 14.11 14.56 2.91
CA ARG A 178 14.34 14.25 1.51
C ARG A 178 15.49 13.25 1.41
N THR A 179 15.22 12.09 0.88
CA THR A 179 16.19 11.04 0.57
C THR A 179 16.11 10.74 -0.92
N ASP A 180 17.21 10.44 -1.55
CA ASP A 180 17.21 9.99 -2.94
C ASP A 180 16.51 8.64 -3.06
N ASN A 181 15.96 8.38 -4.25
CA ASN A 181 15.34 7.11 -4.54
C ASN A 181 16.32 5.95 -4.34
N ALA A 182 15.85 4.84 -3.86
CA ALA A 182 16.68 3.72 -3.45
C ALA A 182 16.30 2.41 -4.14
N TRP A 183 17.29 1.58 -4.38
CA TRP A 183 17.11 0.19 -4.74
C TRP A 183 17.35 -0.69 -3.51
N ALA A 184 16.49 -1.69 -3.33
CA ALA A 184 16.68 -2.73 -2.34
C ALA A 184 16.62 -4.11 -3.01
N LEU A 185 17.44 -5.02 -2.52
CA LEU A 185 17.44 -6.42 -2.95
C LEU A 185 17.13 -7.29 -1.74
N GLY A 186 16.19 -8.18 -1.88
CA GLY A 186 15.75 -9.09 -0.84
C GLY A 186 15.79 -10.55 -1.28
N VAL A 187 15.92 -11.43 -0.30
CA VAL A 187 15.72 -12.87 -0.47
C VAL A 187 14.96 -13.40 0.74
N GLN A 188 13.86 -14.07 0.50
CA GLN A 188 13.10 -14.77 1.52
C GLN A 188 13.22 -16.27 1.31
N ALA A 189 13.34 -17.02 2.41
CA ALA A 189 13.25 -18.48 2.42
C ALA A 189 12.11 -18.90 3.35
N LYS A 190 11.34 -19.87 2.94
CA LYS A 190 10.19 -20.37 3.69
C LYS A 190 10.12 -21.89 3.60
#